data_6fd48b2dd591296eb597f2f1be8782d1
#
_entry.id   6fd48b2dd591296eb597f2f1be8782d1
#
_cell.length_a   1.000
_cell.length_b   1.000
_cell.length_c   1.000
_cell.angle_alpha   90.00
_cell.angle_beta   90.00
_cell.angle_gamma   90.00
#
_symmetry.space_group_name_H-M   'P 1'
#
loop_
_entity.id
_entity.type
_entity.pdbx_description
1 polymer ?
#
loop_
_entity_poly.entity_id
_entity_poly.type
_entity_poly.pdbx_seq_one_letter_code
_entity_poly.pdbx_strand_id
1 'polypeptide(L)'
;MMNDLTRRTLMKGLAATGLAGALGSRLALAADEPLGISLVLPSPVGDVGWGHALVAGLEPIKAAYGDKVKVTVLENIQEGPDADRIMNKTVADGNKFLIAGSFGYQNGALQIARRDPSVTVLHASGFQVAPNFSPFAAKYFQGTYLLGMAAAALSKTGKLGSVSAFAIPELITSVNAFTLGAQAVNPDIEVSVVWVNSWFDPAKEQEAAKALIAQKCDVIFSNAQDTPSVIAACEEAGVYAFNLNSSMKKYAPKTYLGCVATDWSPFFKASVDAHLAGTFKGANAFLGVADKVVEVVDWNPDIPADTMAKIKEMEAKIADDSFSPFTGPIAKADGSEGVTGGATLSDAEIVAMDWHVKGVASPLPK
;
A
#
# COMPACT_ATOMS: atom_id res chain seq x y z
N MET A 1 51.73 -57.99 27.55
CA MET A 1 52.54 -57.69 28.74
C MET A 1 52.12 -56.32 29.19
N MET A 2 51.12 -56.14 30.14
CA MET A 2 51.32 -56.16 31.59
C MET A 2 52.43 -55.14 31.93
N ASN A 3 52.22 -54.15 32.74
CA ASN A 3 51.56 -53.94 34.04
C ASN A 3 51.42 -52.43 34.26
N ASP A 4 50.37 -51.90 34.79
CA ASP A 4 49.93 -51.82 36.18
C ASP A 4 50.72 -50.90 37.12
N LEU A 5 49.93 -50.15 37.89
CA LEU A 5 50.13 -49.63 39.27
C LEU A 5 50.76 -48.21 39.37
N THR A 6 50.36 -47.31 40.27
CA THR A 6 49.32 -47.29 41.30
C THR A 6 49.21 -45.91 41.86
N ARG A 7 48.07 -45.63 42.42
CA ARG A 7 47.73 -44.52 43.32
C ARG A 7 48.70 -44.31 44.47
N ARG A 8 48.70 -43.07 44.98
CA ARG A 8 49.08 -42.62 46.38
C ARG A 8 50.38 -41.81 46.45
N THR A 9 50.20 -40.55 46.82
CA THR A 9 50.56 -39.94 48.10
C THR A 9 50.20 -38.48 48.03
N LEU A 10 49.19 -37.99 48.55
CA LEU A 10 48.82 -37.47 49.85
C LEU A 10 49.77 -36.45 50.48
N MET A 11 49.21 -35.22 50.50
CA MET A 11 49.31 -34.20 51.57
C MET A 11 50.65 -33.78 52.13
N LYS A 12 50.91 -32.47 52.02
CA LYS A 12 50.97 -31.49 53.13
C LYS A 12 51.65 -30.21 52.66
N GLY A 13 51.07 -29.08 53.02
CA GLY A 13 51.73 -27.78 52.96
C GLY A 13 50.73 -26.62 52.96
N LEU A 14 50.44 -26.14 54.15
CA LEU A 14 49.59 -25.01 54.48
C LEU A 14 50.14 -23.66 53.98
N ALA A 15 49.19 -22.77 53.65
CA ALA A 15 49.08 -21.36 53.94
C ALA A 15 50.00 -20.37 53.18
N ALA A 16 49.44 -19.60 52.30
CA ALA A 16 49.71 -18.20 52.15
C ALA A 16 48.45 -17.49 51.63
N THR A 17 47.97 -16.60 52.44
CA THR A 17 46.90 -15.62 52.15
C THR A 17 47.24 -14.78 50.95
N GLY A 18 46.34 -14.74 49.99
CA GLY A 18 46.42 -13.83 48.83
C GLY A 18 45.04 -13.52 48.30
N LEU A 19 44.54 -12.32 48.54
CA LEU A 19 43.37 -11.71 47.93
C LEU A 19 43.39 -11.92 46.40
N ALA A 20 42.56 -12.82 45.89
CA ALA A 20 42.22 -12.86 44.50
C ALA A 20 40.80 -12.31 44.39
N GLY A 21 40.70 -11.04 43.97
CA GLY A 21 39.47 -10.37 43.65
C GLY A 21 38.69 -11.20 42.64
N ALA A 22 37.46 -11.50 42.97
CA ALA A 22 36.48 -12.03 42.05
C ALA A 22 36.22 -10.99 40.94
N LEU A 23 37.01 -11.02 39.86
CA LEU A 23 36.65 -10.47 38.57
C LEU A 23 35.58 -11.40 38.01
N GLY A 24 34.37 -11.25 38.53
CA GLY A 24 33.19 -11.64 37.83
C GLY A 24 33.13 -10.84 36.53
N SER A 25 33.66 -11.40 35.46
CA SER A 25 33.32 -10.96 34.12
C SER A 25 31.81 -11.06 33.97
N ARG A 26 31.09 -10.02 34.34
CA ARG A 26 29.79 -9.76 33.80
C ARG A 26 30.05 -9.63 32.31
N LEU A 27 29.84 -10.73 31.56
CA LEU A 27 29.42 -10.63 30.19
C LEU A 27 28.16 -9.76 30.27
N ALA A 28 28.33 -8.46 30.11
CA ALA A 28 27.25 -7.61 29.71
C ALA A 28 26.79 -8.24 28.38
N LEU A 29 25.69 -8.98 28.41
CA LEU A 29 24.90 -9.20 27.22
C LEU A 29 24.69 -7.79 26.69
N ALA A 30 25.40 -7.43 25.63
CA ALA A 30 25.07 -6.26 24.87
C ALA A 30 23.57 -6.44 24.57
N ALA A 31 22.75 -5.57 25.11
CA ALA A 31 21.35 -5.53 24.70
C ALA A 31 21.42 -5.35 23.19
N ASP A 32 20.87 -6.30 22.44
CA ASP A 32 20.80 -6.16 20.98
C ASP A 32 20.20 -4.79 20.70
N GLU A 33 20.93 -3.96 19.91
CA GLU A 33 20.40 -2.66 19.55
C GLU A 33 19.05 -2.84 18.84
N PRO A 34 18.04 -1.99 19.16
CA PRO A 34 16.75 -2.11 18.55
C PRO A 34 16.84 -2.02 17.04
N LEU A 35 16.08 -2.85 16.32
CA LEU A 35 15.97 -2.75 14.87
C LEU A 35 15.41 -1.37 14.49
N GLY A 36 16.24 -0.56 13.85
CA GLY A 36 15.80 0.70 13.25
C GLY A 36 14.95 0.44 11.99
N ILE A 37 13.71 0.88 12.03
CA ILE A 37 12.76 0.85 10.91
C ILE A 37 12.49 2.29 10.49
N SER A 38 12.74 2.63 9.23
CA SER A 38 12.42 3.94 8.68
C SER A 38 11.32 3.83 7.62
N LEU A 39 10.30 4.67 7.73
CA LEU A 39 9.28 4.89 6.72
C LEU A 39 9.48 6.30 6.15
N VAL A 40 9.65 6.40 4.83
CA VAL A 40 9.84 7.67 4.11
C VAL A 40 8.63 7.92 3.23
N LEU A 41 8.01 9.10 3.36
CA LEU A 41 6.74 9.48 2.72
C LEU A 41 6.87 10.78 1.93
N PRO A 42 6.21 10.90 0.76
CA PRO A 42 6.24 12.10 -0.09
C PRO A 42 5.35 13.23 0.43
N SER A 43 4.38 12.90 1.28
CA SER A 43 3.33 13.77 1.81
C SER A 43 3.28 13.73 3.34
N PRO A 44 2.56 14.63 4.02
CA PRO A 44 2.29 14.52 5.44
C PRO A 44 1.46 13.27 5.75
N VAL A 45 1.66 12.69 6.94
CA VAL A 45 0.88 11.51 7.36
C VAL A 45 -0.60 11.85 7.49
N GLY A 46 -0.95 13.00 8.04
CA GLY A 46 -2.34 13.38 8.26
C GLY A 46 -3.14 12.36 9.09
N ASP A 47 -4.45 12.45 9.02
CA ASP A 47 -5.39 11.54 9.68
C ASP A 47 -6.20 10.67 8.69
N VAL A 48 -5.83 10.70 7.41
CA VAL A 48 -6.38 9.92 6.30
C VAL A 48 -5.33 9.76 5.19
N GLY A 49 -5.65 8.96 4.17
CA GLY A 49 -4.83 8.80 2.97
C GLY A 49 -3.76 7.71 3.10
N TRP A 50 -2.82 7.74 2.16
CA TRP A 50 -1.77 6.74 2.00
C TRP A 50 -0.79 6.71 3.18
N GLY A 51 -0.24 7.88 3.55
CA GLY A 51 0.71 7.97 4.67
C GLY A 51 0.11 7.47 5.98
N HIS A 52 -1.17 7.81 6.25
CA HIS A 52 -1.92 7.32 7.40
C HIS A 52 -2.03 5.78 7.40
N ALA A 53 -2.40 5.17 6.27
CA ALA A 53 -2.54 3.71 6.16
C ALA A 53 -1.20 2.98 6.37
N LEU A 54 -0.09 3.51 5.85
CA LEU A 54 1.23 2.93 6.07
C LEU A 54 1.68 3.02 7.54
N VAL A 55 1.45 4.16 8.18
CA VAL A 55 1.77 4.34 9.61
C VAL A 55 0.90 3.44 10.48
N ALA A 56 -0.39 3.33 10.20
CA ALA A 56 -1.28 2.40 10.89
C ALA A 56 -0.80 0.94 10.77
N GLY A 57 -0.27 0.55 9.60
CA GLY A 57 0.35 -0.76 9.39
C GLY A 57 1.58 -1.05 10.26
N LEU A 58 2.24 -0.04 10.82
CA LEU A 58 3.39 -0.17 11.70
C LEU A 58 3.02 -0.28 13.19
N GLU A 59 1.80 0.11 13.59
CA GLU A 59 1.39 0.08 15.00
C GLU A 59 1.42 -1.34 15.61
N PRO A 60 0.93 -2.41 14.93
CA PRO A 60 1.06 -3.77 15.45
C PRO A 60 2.51 -4.24 15.62
N ILE A 61 3.45 -3.73 14.83
CA ILE A 61 4.88 -4.03 14.96
C ILE A 61 5.41 -3.41 16.26
N LYS A 62 5.13 -2.12 16.50
CA LYS A 62 5.50 -1.44 17.75
C LYS A 62 4.91 -2.17 18.96
N ALA A 63 3.64 -2.59 18.89
CA ALA A 63 2.98 -3.32 19.96
C ALA A 63 3.60 -4.71 20.21
N ALA A 64 3.99 -5.44 19.14
CA ALA A 64 4.54 -6.78 19.24
C ALA A 64 5.99 -6.83 19.74
N TYR A 65 6.80 -5.86 19.33
CA TYR A 65 8.25 -5.87 19.59
C TYR A 65 8.70 -4.88 20.67
N GLY A 66 7.88 -3.88 21.03
CA GLY A 66 8.22 -2.89 22.06
C GLY A 66 9.59 -2.24 21.79
N ASP A 67 10.45 -2.27 22.81
CA ASP A 67 11.79 -1.66 22.76
C ASP A 67 12.78 -2.38 21.81
N LYS A 68 12.39 -3.51 21.20
CA LYS A 68 13.24 -4.22 20.23
C LYS A 68 13.19 -3.58 18.82
N VAL A 69 12.27 -2.66 18.58
CA VAL A 69 12.18 -1.91 17.33
C VAL A 69 12.12 -0.41 17.61
N LYS A 70 12.72 0.37 16.73
CA LYS A 70 12.62 1.83 16.74
C LYS A 70 12.10 2.29 15.39
N VAL A 71 10.85 2.75 15.35
CA VAL A 71 10.22 3.25 14.12
C VAL A 71 10.42 4.75 14.00
N THR A 72 10.91 5.19 12.84
CA THR A 72 11.06 6.60 12.47
C THR A 72 10.26 6.86 11.19
N VAL A 73 9.36 7.84 11.21
CA VAL A 73 8.61 8.29 10.04
C VAL A 73 9.17 9.62 9.57
N LEU A 74 9.45 9.72 8.28
CA LEU A 74 9.99 10.90 7.61
C LEU A 74 8.98 11.35 6.56
N GLU A 75 8.41 12.52 6.77
CA GLU A 75 7.30 13.05 5.99
C GLU A 75 7.75 14.20 5.07
N ASN A 76 6.95 14.50 4.05
CA ASN A 76 7.20 15.60 3.11
C ASN A 76 8.54 15.49 2.36
N ILE A 77 8.96 14.28 2.10
CA ILE A 77 10.19 14.01 1.35
C ILE A 77 9.81 13.86 -0.13
N GLN A 78 9.99 14.92 -0.90
CA GLN A 78 9.65 14.91 -2.32
C GLN A 78 10.50 13.90 -3.09
N GLU A 79 9.89 13.24 -4.09
CA GLU A 79 10.58 12.29 -4.97
C GLU A 79 11.76 12.96 -5.70
N GLY A 80 12.85 12.21 -5.88
CA GLY A 80 14.06 12.69 -6.54
C GLY A 80 15.30 12.69 -5.63
N PRO A 81 16.32 13.50 -5.94
CA PRO A 81 17.64 13.43 -5.26
C PRO A 81 17.59 13.66 -3.74
N ASP A 82 16.65 14.46 -3.25
CA ASP A 82 16.50 14.68 -1.81
C ASP A 82 15.97 13.43 -1.10
N ALA A 83 15.04 12.70 -1.71
CA ALA A 83 14.59 11.42 -1.17
C ALA A 83 15.73 10.40 -1.10
N ASP A 84 16.54 10.32 -2.16
CA ASP A 84 17.72 9.44 -2.18
C ASP A 84 18.70 9.78 -1.05
N ARG A 85 18.97 11.06 -0.83
CA ARG A 85 19.84 11.54 0.23
C ARG A 85 19.30 11.20 1.63
N ILE A 86 17.99 11.39 1.84
CA ILE A 86 17.31 11.11 3.12
C ILE A 86 17.28 9.60 3.40
N MET A 87 16.90 8.77 2.43
CA MET A 87 16.92 7.31 2.57
C MET A 87 18.32 6.79 2.88
N ASN A 88 19.35 7.30 2.18
CA ASN A 88 20.73 6.96 2.48
C ASN A 88 21.14 7.37 3.89
N LYS A 89 20.71 8.56 4.34
CA LYS A 89 21.00 9.02 5.70
C LYS A 89 20.35 8.12 6.75
N THR A 90 19.11 7.70 6.61
CA THR A 90 18.46 6.82 7.60
C THR A 90 19.21 5.50 7.76
N VAL A 91 19.72 4.93 6.67
CA VAL A 91 20.55 3.71 6.71
C VAL A 91 21.90 3.96 7.37
N ALA A 92 22.55 5.09 7.06
CA ALA A 92 23.80 5.49 7.70
C ALA A 92 23.65 5.75 9.21
N ASP A 93 22.47 6.21 9.64
CA ASP A 93 22.09 6.40 11.05
C ASP A 93 21.74 5.07 11.78
N GLY A 94 21.92 3.92 11.11
CA GLY A 94 21.77 2.59 11.70
C GLY A 94 20.44 1.89 11.43
N ASN A 95 19.50 2.48 10.65
CA ASN A 95 18.27 1.77 10.30
C ASN A 95 18.59 0.63 9.33
N LYS A 96 18.10 -0.57 9.62
CA LYS A 96 18.31 -1.79 8.82
C LYS A 96 17.04 -2.27 8.13
N PHE A 97 15.93 -1.59 8.34
CA PHE A 97 14.66 -1.84 7.66
C PHE A 97 14.13 -0.51 7.10
N LEU A 98 14.06 -0.40 5.77
CA LEU A 98 13.61 0.80 5.07
C LEU A 98 12.29 0.51 4.35
N ILE A 99 11.27 1.34 4.59
CA ILE A 99 10.04 1.37 3.81
C ILE A 99 10.05 2.66 2.99
N ALA A 100 10.29 2.52 1.70
CA ALA A 100 10.27 3.60 0.72
C ALA A 100 8.82 3.76 0.22
N GLY A 101 8.07 4.67 0.84
CA GLY A 101 6.62 4.79 0.74
C GLY A 101 6.13 5.63 -0.44
N SER A 102 6.86 5.67 -1.57
CA SER A 102 6.40 6.34 -2.80
C SER A 102 6.95 5.67 -4.04
N PHE A 103 6.17 5.72 -5.14
CA PHE A 103 6.53 5.16 -6.44
C PHE A 103 7.89 5.65 -6.95
N GLY A 104 8.14 6.95 -6.90
CA GLY A 104 9.36 7.56 -7.43
C GLY A 104 10.63 7.29 -6.59
N TYR A 105 10.54 6.63 -5.46
CA TYR A 105 11.71 6.27 -4.64
C TYR A 105 12.44 5.01 -5.13
N GLN A 106 11.90 4.28 -6.13
CA GLN A 106 12.39 2.97 -6.53
C GLN A 106 13.89 2.91 -6.78
N ASN A 107 14.43 3.83 -7.59
CA ASN A 107 15.82 3.76 -8.01
C ASN A 107 16.79 3.98 -6.83
N GLY A 108 16.53 4.99 -5.99
CA GLY A 108 17.34 5.26 -4.80
C GLY A 108 17.28 4.14 -3.77
N ALA A 109 16.08 3.64 -3.49
CA ALA A 109 15.86 2.53 -2.56
C ALA A 109 16.51 1.22 -3.05
N LEU A 110 16.44 0.91 -4.34
CA LEU A 110 17.09 -0.27 -4.93
C LEU A 110 18.63 -0.16 -4.90
N GLN A 111 19.18 1.03 -5.09
CA GLN A 111 20.63 1.26 -4.95
C GLN A 111 21.10 1.01 -3.50
N ILE A 112 20.31 1.41 -2.50
CA ILE A 112 20.57 1.12 -1.09
C ILE A 112 20.61 -0.40 -0.87
N ALA A 113 19.59 -1.13 -1.30
CA ALA A 113 19.52 -2.59 -1.15
C ALA A 113 20.72 -3.30 -1.79
N ARG A 114 21.12 -2.88 -3.00
CA ARG A 114 22.26 -3.46 -3.71
C ARG A 114 23.60 -3.20 -3.03
N ARG A 115 23.74 -2.03 -2.41
CA ARG A 115 24.99 -1.62 -1.75
C ARG A 115 25.15 -2.26 -0.37
N ASP A 116 24.06 -2.39 0.40
CA ASP A 116 24.09 -2.98 1.75
C ASP A 116 23.09 -4.15 1.85
N PRO A 117 23.55 -5.41 1.65
CA PRO A 117 22.69 -6.59 1.78
C PRO A 117 22.11 -6.81 3.19
N SER A 118 22.63 -6.12 4.22
CA SER A 118 22.10 -6.19 5.58
C SER A 118 20.83 -5.34 5.79
N VAL A 119 20.51 -4.46 4.83
CA VAL A 119 19.30 -3.63 4.85
C VAL A 119 18.18 -4.33 4.10
N THR A 120 17.05 -4.54 4.73
CA THR A 120 15.82 -4.93 4.05
C THR A 120 15.09 -3.68 3.57
N VAL A 121 14.65 -3.71 2.33
CA VAL A 121 13.91 -2.59 1.71
C VAL A 121 12.56 -3.06 1.21
N LEU A 122 11.50 -2.42 1.65
CA LEU A 122 10.17 -2.50 1.06
C LEU A 122 9.92 -1.23 0.25
N HIS A 123 9.40 -1.36 -0.97
CA HIS A 123 9.17 -0.22 -1.86
C HIS A 123 7.72 -0.21 -2.37
N ALA A 124 7.01 0.88 -2.12
CA ALA A 124 5.61 1.06 -2.50
C ALA A 124 5.44 1.21 -4.01
N SER A 125 4.43 0.53 -4.55
CA SER A 125 4.01 0.58 -5.96
C SER A 125 5.13 0.27 -6.97
N GLY A 126 6.18 -0.46 -6.51
CA GLY A 126 7.34 -0.79 -7.33
C GLY A 126 7.14 -2.04 -8.18
N PHE A 127 8.13 -2.31 -9.04
CA PHE A 127 8.10 -3.46 -9.95
C PHE A 127 9.42 -4.23 -10.03
N GLN A 128 10.48 -3.74 -9.39
CA GLN A 128 11.78 -4.42 -9.36
C GLN A 128 11.92 -5.26 -8.09
N VAL A 129 12.60 -6.40 -8.20
CA VAL A 129 12.88 -7.31 -7.08
C VAL A 129 14.40 -7.53 -6.98
N ALA A 130 14.92 -7.60 -5.73
CA ALA A 130 16.28 -8.03 -5.45
C ALA A 130 16.28 -8.86 -4.14
N PRO A 131 17.35 -9.57 -3.79
CA PRO A 131 17.35 -10.49 -2.64
C PRO A 131 16.86 -9.89 -1.31
N ASN A 132 17.14 -8.62 -1.08
CA ASN A 132 16.75 -7.85 0.11
C ASN A 132 15.82 -6.67 -0.22
N PHE A 133 15.16 -6.69 -1.38
CA PHE A 133 14.26 -5.64 -1.87
C PHE A 133 12.95 -6.25 -2.36
N SER A 134 11.83 -5.87 -1.73
CA SER A 134 10.48 -6.27 -2.12
C SER A 134 9.65 -5.04 -2.52
N PRO A 135 9.20 -4.95 -3.77
CA PRO A 135 8.11 -4.06 -4.09
C PRO A 135 6.80 -4.58 -3.46
N PHE A 136 5.93 -3.65 -3.06
CA PHE A 136 4.58 -3.97 -2.60
C PHE A 136 3.57 -3.01 -3.19
N ALA A 137 2.40 -3.52 -3.56
CA ALA A 137 1.28 -2.76 -4.10
C ALA A 137 -0.04 -3.45 -3.74
N ALA A 138 -1.12 -2.67 -3.70
CA ALA A 138 -2.45 -3.19 -3.46
C ALA A 138 -3.21 -3.43 -4.77
N LYS A 139 -3.97 -4.52 -4.83
CA LYS A 139 -4.93 -4.78 -5.91
C LYS A 139 -6.19 -3.88 -5.72
N TYR A 140 -6.00 -2.55 -5.69
CA TYR A 140 -7.10 -1.58 -5.53
C TYR A 140 -8.22 -1.81 -6.53
N PHE A 141 -7.88 -2.26 -7.74
CA PHE A 141 -8.83 -2.54 -8.81
C PHE A 141 -9.93 -3.53 -8.37
N GLN A 142 -9.67 -4.41 -7.41
CA GLN A 142 -10.65 -5.32 -6.86
C GLN A 142 -11.77 -4.57 -6.12
N GLY A 143 -11.39 -3.65 -5.23
CA GLY A 143 -12.32 -2.82 -4.47
C GLY A 143 -12.98 -1.72 -5.32
N THR A 144 -12.23 -1.10 -6.24
CA THR A 144 -12.80 -0.05 -7.10
C THR A 144 -13.83 -0.58 -8.10
N TYR A 145 -13.70 -1.85 -8.54
CA TYR A 145 -14.75 -2.52 -9.30
C TYR A 145 -16.07 -2.58 -8.51
N LEU A 146 -16.02 -2.99 -7.24
CA LEU A 146 -17.19 -3.08 -6.37
C LEU A 146 -17.82 -1.70 -6.12
N LEU A 147 -17.00 -0.68 -5.89
CA LEU A 147 -17.47 0.71 -5.75
C LEU A 147 -18.01 1.27 -7.08
N GLY A 148 -17.51 0.80 -8.22
CA GLY A 148 -18.07 1.10 -9.53
C GLY A 148 -19.53 0.60 -9.67
N MET A 149 -19.80 -0.62 -9.22
CA MET A 149 -21.17 -1.16 -9.20
C MET A 149 -22.10 -0.31 -8.33
N ALA A 150 -21.63 0.10 -7.15
CA ALA A 150 -22.41 0.97 -6.25
C ALA A 150 -22.64 2.37 -6.85
N ALA A 151 -21.59 2.96 -7.45
CA ALA A 151 -21.66 4.26 -8.10
C ALA A 151 -22.69 4.30 -9.23
N ALA A 152 -22.70 3.29 -10.09
CA ALA A 152 -23.68 3.21 -11.19
C ALA A 152 -25.12 3.07 -10.70
N ALA A 153 -25.35 2.35 -9.59
CA ALA A 153 -26.69 2.20 -9.02
C ALA A 153 -27.23 3.50 -8.39
N LEU A 154 -26.34 4.40 -7.96
CA LEU A 154 -26.72 5.71 -7.38
C LEU A 154 -26.67 6.86 -8.39
N SER A 155 -25.93 6.71 -9.48
CA SER A 155 -25.81 7.74 -10.51
C SER A 155 -27.16 7.98 -11.22
N LYS A 156 -27.50 9.26 -11.38
CA LYS A 156 -28.68 9.72 -12.13
C LYS A 156 -28.30 10.26 -13.51
N THR A 157 -27.07 10.65 -13.69
CA THR A 157 -26.58 11.29 -14.92
C THR A 157 -25.90 10.32 -15.87
N GLY A 158 -25.45 9.16 -15.38
CA GLY A 158 -24.57 8.25 -16.10
C GLY A 158 -23.15 8.76 -16.26
N LYS A 159 -22.80 9.91 -15.66
CA LYS A 159 -21.46 10.51 -15.71
C LYS A 159 -20.79 10.43 -14.38
N LEU A 160 -19.70 9.70 -14.33
CA LEU A 160 -18.87 9.56 -13.15
C LEU A 160 -17.54 10.31 -13.36
N GLY A 161 -16.86 10.63 -12.27
CA GLY A 161 -15.58 11.33 -12.31
C GLY A 161 -14.50 10.64 -11.51
N SER A 162 -13.24 10.88 -11.88
CA SER A 162 -12.09 10.51 -11.04
C SER A 162 -11.12 11.68 -10.95
N VAL A 163 -10.76 12.07 -9.73
CA VAL A 163 -9.61 12.94 -9.45
C VAL A 163 -8.46 12.03 -9.08
N SER A 164 -7.47 11.93 -9.96
CA SER A 164 -6.38 10.98 -9.87
C SER A 164 -5.02 11.67 -9.68
N ALA A 165 -4.14 11.10 -8.85
CA ALA A 165 -2.84 11.70 -8.55
C ALA A 165 -1.91 11.68 -9.77
N PHE A 166 -1.41 10.53 -10.16
CA PHE A 166 -0.52 10.33 -11.30
C PHE A 166 -0.99 9.18 -12.19
N ALA A 167 -0.68 9.26 -13.50
CA ALA A 167 -1.01 8.20 -14.45
C ALA A 167 -0.02 7.03 -14.39
N ILE A 168 0.08 6.41 -13.21
CA ILE A 168 0.84 5.16 -13.02
C ILE A 168 -0.09 3.95 -13.15
N PRO A 169 0.42 2.76 -13.49
CA PRO A 169 -0.39 1.57 -13.73
C PRO A 169 -1.40 1.26 -12.61
N GLU A 170 -1.00 1.37 -11.35
CA GLU A 170 -1.86 1.12 -10.18
C GLU A 170 -3.12 2.01 -10.17
N LEU A 171 -2.98 3.29 -10.54
CA LEU A 171 -4.10 4.22 -10.58
C LEU A 171 -4.89 4.14 -11.88
N ILE A 172 -4.25 3.80 -12.99
CA ILE A 172 -4.93 3.51 -14.26
C ILE A 172 -5.83 2.30 -14.10
N THR A 173 -5.33 1.22 -13.51
CA THR A 173 -6.12 0.00 -13.27
C THR A 173 -7.27 0.22 -12.30
N SER A 174 -7.10 1.10 -11.31
CA SER A 174 -8.18 1.51 -10.38
C SER A 174 -9.31 2.22 -11.10
N VAL A 175 -9.00 3.17 -12.00
CA VAL A 175 -10.00 3.86 -12.85
C VAL A 175 -10.67 2.88 -13.79
N ASN A 176 -9.90 2.00 -14.44
CA ASN A 176 -10.43 1.01 -15.38
C ASN A 176 -11.41 0.04 -14.71
N ALA A 177 -11.04 -0.50 -13.55
CA ALA A 177 -11.90 -1.42 -12.81
C ALA A 177 -13.16 -0.71 -12.27
N PHE A 178 -13.02 0.53 -11.79
CA PHE A 178 -14.16 1.38 -11.44
C PHE A 178 -15.14 1.52 -12.62
N THR A 179 -14.62 1.82 -13.81
CA THR A 179 -15.42 1.94 -15.03
C THR A 179 -16.12 0.61 -15.39
N LEU A 180 -15.36 -0.49 -15.37
CA LEU A 180 -15.90 -1.83 -15.68
C LEU A 180 -16.96 -2.26 -14.67
N GLY A 181 -16.76 -2.01 -13.39
CA GLY A 181 -17.75 -2.28 -12.34
C GLY A 181 -19.02 -1.44 -12.53
N ALA A 182 -18.89 -0.18 -12.89
CA ALA A 182 -20.02 0.68 -13.18
C ALA A 182 -20.79 0.22 -14.44
N GLN A 183 -20.08 -0.15 -15.50
CA GLN A 183 -20.67 -0.67 -16.74
C GLN A 183 -21.32 -2.05 -16.58
N ALA A 184 -20.90 -2.84 -15.59
CA ALA A 184 -21.60 -4.10 -15.26
C ALA A 184 -23.03 -3.88 -14.73
N VAL A 185 -23.33 -2.67 -14.22
CA VAL A 185 -24.66 -2.27 -13.74
C VAL A 185 -25.39 -1.41 -14.78
N ASN A 186 -24.70 -0.45 -15.38
CA ASN A 186 -25.24 0.40 -16.45
C ASN A 186 -24.19 0.55 -17.56
N PRO A 187 -24.35 -0.11 -18.72
CA PRO A 187 -23.37 -0.11 -19.81
C PRO A 187 -23.09 1.25 -20.44
N ASP A 188 -23.96 2.24 -20.25
CA ASP A 188 -23.85 3.57 -20.83
C ASP A 188 -23.06 4.54 -19.94
N ILE A 189 -22.50 4.08 -18.81
CA ILE A 189 -21.69 4.89 -17.91
C ILE A 189 -20.42 5.39 -18.63
N GLU A 190 -20.14 6.67 -18.42
CA GLU A 190 -18.90 7.32 -18.82
C GLU A 190 -18.15 7.85 -17.60
N VAL A 191 -16.82 7.70 -17.59
CA VAL A 191 -15.93 8.18 -16.52
C VAL A 191 -14.97 9.22 -17.07
N SER A 192 -15.04 10.45 -16.53
CA SER A 192 -14.08 11.52 -16.82
C SER A 192 -12.97 11.53 -15.78
N VAL A 193 -11.71 11.68 -16.19
CA VAL A 193 -10.56 11.69 -15.30
C VAL A 193 -9.83 13.02 -15.35
N VAL A 194 -9.50 13.57 -14.17
CA VAL A 194 -8.58 14.70 -14.04
C VAL A 194 -7.33 14.21 -13.31
N TRP A 195 -6.18 14.28 -14.00
CA TRP A 195 -4.87 13.95 -13.43
C TRP A 195 -4.25 15.20 -12.81
N VAL A 196 -4.09 15.21 -11.47
CA VAL A 196 -3.60 16.37 -10.70
C VAL A 196 -2.09 16.53 -10.79
N ASN A 197 -1.38 15.43 -11.09
CA ASN A 197 0.09 15.34 -11.10
C ASN A 197 0.70 15.77 -9.75
N SER A 198 0.07 15.34 -8.66
CA SER A 198 0.53 15.52 -7.28
C SER A 198 -0.05 14.43 -6.39
N TRP A 199 0.71 13.99 -5.39
CA TRP A 199 0.22 13.13 -4.31
C TRP A 199 -0.54 13.92 -3.23
N PHE A 200 -0.22 15.22 -3.09
CA PHE A 200 -0.76 16.09 -2.06
C PHE A 200 -0.83 17.53 -2.58
N ASP A 201 -2.01 17.98 -2.99
CA ASP A 201 -2.28 19.36 -3.39
C ASP A 201 -3.76 19.69 -3.16
N PRO A 202 -4.13 20.08 -1.92
CA PRO A 202 -5.53 20.32 -1.53
C PRO A 202 -6.29 21.26 -2.47
N ALA A 203 -5.59 22.27 -3.01
CA ALA A 203 -6.21 23.28 -3.89
C ALA A 203 -6.55 22.67 -5.27
N LYS A 204 -5.59 22.00 -5.91
CA LYS A 204 -5.82 21.35 -7.20
C LYS A 204 -6.83 20.21 -7.10
N GLU A 205 -6.79 19.43 -6.02
CA GLU A 205 -7.74 18.35 -5.76
C GLU A 205 -9.18 18.89 -5.69
N GLN A 206 -9.41 19.98 -4.94
CA GLN A 206 -10.70 20.63 -4.85
C GLN A 206 -11.16 21.22 -6.19
N GLU A 207 -10.27 21.88 -6.92
CA GLU A 207 -10.57 22.45 -8.26
C GLU A 207 -10.95 21.35 -9.24
N ALA A 208 -10.21 20.23 -9.26
CA ALA A 208 -10.50 19.07 -10.11
C ALA A 208 -11.88 18.47 -9.80
N ALA A 209 -12.21 18.30 -8.52
CA ALA A 209 -13.52 17.82 -8.11
C ALA A 209 -14.63 18.74 -8.57
N LYS A 210 -14.50 20.06 -8.36
CA LYS A 210 -15.48 21.08 -8.80
C LYS A 210 -15.64 21.09 -10.33
N ALA A 211 -14.55 20.91 -11.08
CA ALA A 211 -14.60 20.83 -12.54
C ALA A 211 -15.40 19.61 -13.03
N LEU A 212 -15.21 18.43 -12.41
CA LEU A 212 -15.98 17.23 -12.73
C LEU A 212 -17.47 17.37 -12.36
N ILE A 213 -17.77 17.95 -11.20
CA ILE A 213 -19.14 18.25 -10.75
C ILE A 213 -19.83 19.21 -11.75
N ALA A 214 -19.14 20.25 -12.22
CA ALA A 214 -19.66 21.16 -13.24
C ALA A 214 -19.96 20.44 -14.58
N GLN A 215 -19.23 19.37 -14.92
CA GLN A 215 -19.48 18.51 -16.07
C GLN A 215 -20.64 17.51 -15.83
N LYS A 216 -21.34 17.59 -14.69
CA LYS A 216 -22.45 16.74 -14.28
C LYS A 216 -22.04 15.34 -13.84
N CYS A 217 -20.78 15.14 -13.46
CA CYS A 217 -20.43 13.92 -12.74
C CYS A 217 -21.11 13.94 -11.37
N ASP A 218 -21.85 12.87 -11.03
CA ASP A 218 -22.64 12.77 -9.79
C ASP A 218 -22.13 11.70 -8.81
N VAL A 219 -21.04 11.02 -9.17
CA VAL A 219 -20.19 10.23 -8.29
C VAL A 219 -18.73 10.50 -8.63
N ILE A 220 -17.90 10.82 -7.64
CA ILE A 220 -16.49 11.17 -7.83
C ILE A 220 -15.59 10.19 -7.06
N PHE A 221 -14.62 9.63 -7.76
CA PHE A 221 -13.55 8.82 -7.20
C PHE A 221 -12.33 9.68 -6.87
N SER A 222 -11.96 9.77 -5.59
CA SER A 222 -10.70 10.37 -5.12
C SER A 222 -9.60 9.29 -5.19
N ASN A 223 -8.87 9.25 -6.31
CA ASN A 223 -7.93 8.18 -6.63
C ASN A 223 -6.51 8.53 -6.17
N ALA A 224 -6.16 8.04 -4.99
CA ALA A 224 -4.87 8.27 -4.32
C ALA A 224 -4.55 9.74 -4.03
N GLN A 225 -5.54 10.54 -3.69
CA GLN A 225 -5.33 11.84 -3.11
C GLN A 225 -5.16 11.71 -1.59
N ASP A 226 -4.11 12.32 -1.05
CA ASP A 226 -3.77 12.23 0.39
C ASP A 226 -4.47 13.30 1.24
N THR A 227 -5.40 14.06 0.65
CA THR A 227 -6.21 15.05 1.37
C THR A 227 -7.69 14.76 1.25
N PRO A 228 -8.53 15.25 2.18
CA PRO A 228 -9.97 15.09 2.08
C PRO A 228 -10.65 16.09 1.13
N SER A 229 -9.90 16.90 0.37
CA SER A 229 -10.43 18.03 -0.41
C SER A 229 -11.45 17.63 -1.47
N VAL A 230 -11.22 16.51 -2.18
CA VAL A 230 -12.17 15.96 -3.15
C VAL A 230 -13.47 15.55 -2.44
N ILE A 231 -13.34 14.82 -1.34
CA ILE A 231 -14.46 14.26 -0.58
C ILE A 231 -15.31 15.40 0.03
N ALA A 232 -14.66 16.41 0.61
CA ALA A 232 -15.35 17.57 1.19
C ALA A 232 -16.06 18.40 0.10
N ALA A 233 -15.44 18.61 -1.06
CA ALA A 233 -16.10 19.33 -2.17
C ALA A 233 -17.33 18.58 -2.70
N CYS A 234 -17.31 17.26 -2.70
CA CYS A 234 -18.46 16.44 -3.07
C CYS A 234 -19.60 16.52 -2.04
N GLU A 235 -19.29 16.52 -0.74
CA GLU A 235 -20.27 16.70 0.32
C GLU A 235 -20.97 18.08 0.21
N GLU A 236 -20.21 19.17 -0.02
CA GLU A 236 -20.77 20.51 -0.24
C GLU A 236 -21.73 20.55 -1.44
N ALA A 237 -21.42 19.82 -2.50
CA ALA A 237 -22.21 19.76 -3.72
C ALA A 237 -23.37 18.75 -3.69
N GLY A 238 -23.45 17.89 -2.67
CA GLY A 238 -24.41 16.79 -2.59
C GLY A 238 -24.15 15.69 -3.63
N VAL A 239 -22.89 15.46 -3.99
CA VAL A 239 -22.41 14.47 -4.95
C VAL A 239 -21.75 13.33 -4.18
N TYR A 240 -22.03 12.08 -4.57
CA TYR A 240 -21.38 10.94 -3.93
C TYR A 240 -19.89 10.89 -4.23
N ALA A 241 -19.11 10.43 -3.25
CA ALA A 241 -17.68 10.26 -3.41
C ALA A 241 -17.12 9.08 -2.64
N PHE A 242 -16.01 8.53 -3.11
CA PHE A 242 -15.24 7.49 -2.43
C PHE A 242 -13.74 7.68 -2.65
N ASN A 243 -12.93 6.99 -1.84
CA ASN A 243 -11.49 7.11 -1.92
C ASN A 243 -10.75 5.78 -1.66
N LEU A 244 -9.42 5.83 -1.69
CA LEU A 244 -8.52 4.72 -1.37
C LEU A 244 -7.85 4.92 -0.01
N ASN A 245 -7.20 3.86 0.48
CA ASN A 245 -6.26 3.76 1.61
C ASN A 245 -6.90 3.77 2.99
N SER A 246 -7.57 4.83 3.38
CA SER A 246 -8.23 4.95 4.67
C SER A 246 -9.52 5.74 4.56
N SER A 247 -10.49 5.46 5.44
CA SER A 247 -11.81 6.09 5.38
C SER A 247 -11.77 7.60 5.58
N MET A 248 -12.42 8.31 4.68
CA MET A 248 -12.66 9.76 4.75
C MET A 248 -14.12 10.10 5.10
N LYS A 249 -14.90 9.16 5.61
CA LYS A 249 -16.33 9.31 5.92
C LYS A 249 -16.66 10.53 6.78
N LYS A 250 -15.78 10.90 7.70
CA LYS A 250 -15.98 12.08 8.56
C LYS A 250 -16.04 13.42 7.81
N TYR A 251 -15.49 13.45 6.57
CA TYR A 251 -15.48 14.64 5.71
C TYR A 251 -16.68 14.71 4.76
N ALA A 252 -17.42 13.62 4.61
CA ALA A 252 -18.63 13.55 3.79
C ALA A 252 -19.67 12.62 4.42
N PRO A 253 -20.22 12.97 5.59
CA PRO A 253 -21.10 12.07 6.35
C PRO A 253 -22.39 11.68 5.63
N LYS A 254 -22.81 12.42 4.59
CA LYS A 254 -24.04 12.17 3.82
C LYS A 254 -23.76 11.53 2.45
N THR A 255 -22.70 11.96 1.79
CA THR A 255 -22.41 11.59 0.39
C THR A 255 -21.28 10.60 0.26
N TYR A 256 -20.70 10.14 1.35
CA TYR A 256 -19.62 9.16 1.30
C TYR A 256 -20.12 7.80 0.82
N LEU A 257 -19.58 7.32 -0.30
CA LEU A 257 -19.99 6.05 -0.90
C LEU A 257 -19.30 4.85 -0.26
N GLY A 258 -18.04 5.01 0.12
CA GLY A 258 -17.22 3.98 0.73
C GLY A 258 -15.72 4.26 0.59
N CYS A 259 -14.90 3.32 1.04
CA CYS A 259 -13.44 3.36 0.90
C CYS A 259 -12.90 2.00 0.50
N VAL A 260 -11.99 1.97 -0.47
CA VAL A 260 -11.09 0.84 -0.65
C VAL A 260 -9.94 1.01 0.35
N ALA A 261 -10.13 0.49 1.54
CA ALA A 261 -9.14 0.56 2.61
C ALA A 261 -8.02 -0.44 2.41
N THR A 262 -6.83 -0.12 2.95
CA THR A 262 -5.69 -1.03 2.97
C THR A 262 -5.20 -1.25 4.40
N ASP A 263 -4.99 -2.52 4.77
CA ASP A 263 -4.29 -2.92 5.99
C ASP A 263 -2.93 -3.55 5.64
N TRP A 264 -1.87 -2.81 5.84
CA TRP A 264 -0.50 -3.26 5.59
C TRP A 264 0.12 -4.02 6.76
N SER A 265 -0.57 -4.11 7.90
CA SER A 265 -0.05 -4.72 9.13
C SER A 265 0.43 -6.16 8.96
N PRO A 266 -0.31 -7.07 8.29
CA PRO A 266 0.15 -8.45 8.14
C PRO A 266 1.42 -8.54 7.29
N PHE A 267 1.50 -7.78 6.20
CA PHE A 267 2.64 -7.78 5.30
C PHE A 267 3.89 -7.18 5.95
N PHE A 268 3.76 -6.02 6.60
CA PHE A 268 4.89 -5.39 7.30
C PHE A 268 5.39 -6.25 8.44
N LYS A 269 4.46 -6.83 9.24
CA LYS A 269 4.85 -7.72 10.33
C LYS A 269 5.60 -8.94 9.82
N ALA A 270 5.08 -9.64 8.81
CA ALA A 270 5.75 -10.81 8.23
C ALA A 270 7.13 -10.46 7.67
N SER A 271 7.29 -9.27 7.07
CA SER A 271 8.56 -8.79 6.53
C SER A 271 9.58 -8.49 7.64
N VAL A 272 9.15 -7.88 8.73
CA VAL A 272 10.00 -7.64 9.93
C VAL A 272 10.37 -8.96 10.60
N ASP A 273 9.43 -9.89 10.76
CA ASP A 273 9.70 -11.23 11.29
C ASP A 273 10.78 -11.94 10.48
N ALA A 274 10.66 -11.90 9.15
CA ALA A 274 11.61 -12.53 8.24
C ALA A 274 13.00 -11.84 8.29
N HIS A 275 13.05 -10.51 8.42
CA HIS A 275 14.29 -9.77 8.59
C HIS A 275 14.99 -10.19 9.89
N LEU A 276 14.30 -10.18 11.02
CA LEU A 276 14.85 -10.56 12.33
C LEU A 276 15.32 -12.01 12.37
N ALA A 277 14.65 -12.90 11.64
CA ALA A 277 15.04 -14.30 11.51
C ALA A 277 16.17 -14.54 10.49
N GLY A 278 16.62 -13.52 9.75
CA GLY A 278 17.60 -13.66 8.67
C GLY A 278 17.09 -14.47 7.47
N THR A 279 15.78 -14.58 7.31
CA THR A 279 15.12 -15.39 6.26
C THR A 279 14.43 -14.54 5.20
N PHE A 280 14.51 -13.21 5.29
CA PHE A 280 13.89 -12.33 4.31
C PHE A 280 14.40 -12.61 2.90
N LYS A 281 13.49 -12.71 1.95
CA LYS A 281 13.77 -12.85 0.53
C LYS A 281 12.87 -11.90 -0.23
N GLY A 282 13.47 -11.05 -1.05
CA GLY A 282 12.72 -10.13 -1.90
C GLY A 282 11.80 -10.87 -2.85
N ALA A 283 10.55 -10.45 -2.87
CA ALA A 283 9.51 -10.95 -3.76
C ALA A 283 8.54 -9.82 -4.11
N ASN A 284 7.87 -9.91 -5.24
CA ASN A 284 6.80 -8.98 -5.57
C ASN A 284 5.57 -9.29 -4.69
N ALA A 285 5.11 -8.29 -3.93
CA ALA A 285 3.93 -8.39 -3.08
C ALA A 285 2.79 -7.56 -3.69
N PHE A 286 2.01 -8.17 -4.59
CA PHE A 286 0.81 -7.57 -5.16
C PHE A 286 -0.41 -8.16 -4.47
N LEU A 287 -0.92 -7.46 -3.45
CA LEU A 287 -1.80 -7.99 -2.42
C LEU A 287 -3.23 -7.45 -2.57
N GLY A 288 -4.21 -8.32 -2.38
CA GLY A 288 -5.61 -8.01 -2.62
C GLY A 288 -6.55 -8.39 -1.49
N VAL A 289 -7.81 -8.63 -1.84
CA VAL A 289 -8.89 -9.04 -0.93
C VAL A 289 -8.59 -10.40 -0.30
N ALA A 290 -8.09 -11.36 -1.10
CA ALA A 290 -7.71 -12.70 -0.60
C ALA A 290 -6.60 -12.63 0.48
N ASP A 291 -5.70 -11.66 0.36
CA ASP A 291 -4.59 -11.42 1.29
C ASP A 291 -5.01 -10.63 2.53
N LYS A 292 -6.28 -10.16 2.58
CA LYS A 292 -6.82 -9.26 3.61
C LYS A 292 -6.07 -7.92 3.72
N VAL A 293 -5.44 -7.50 2.63
CA VAL A 293 -4.80 -6.18 2.51
C VAL A 293 -5.77 -5.16 1.94
N VAL A 294 -6.68 -5.58 1.06
CA VAL A 294 -7.72 -4.73 0.46
C VAL A 294 -9.08 -5.12 1.00
N GLU A 295 -9.83 -4.13 1.48
CA GLU A 295 -11.22 -4.29 1.92
C GLU A 295 -12.03 -3.05 1.52
N VAL A 296 -13.31 -3.22 1.18
CA VAL A 296 -14.20 -2.07 0.99
C VAL A 296 -15.03 -1.86 2.25
N VAL A 297 -14.83 -0.70 2.87
CA VAL A 297 -15.45 -0.32 4.14
C VAL A 297 -16.37 0.89 3.98
N ASP A 298 -17.17 1.15 5.01
CA ASP A 298 -18.05 2.34 5.13
C ASP A 298 -19.06 2.52 3.99
N TRP A 299 -19.61 1.41 3.49
CA TRP A 299 -20.64 1.44 2.48
C TRP A 299 -21.77 2.41 2.80
N ASN A 300 -22.18 3.20 1.79
CA ASN A 300 -23.29 4.14 1.92
C ASN A 300 -24.62 3.36 2.04
N PRO A 301 -25.50 3.71 3.01
CA PRO A 301 -26.78 3.04 3.18
C PRO A 301 -27.78 3.31 2.05
N ASP A 302 -27.56 4.32 1.21
CA ASP A 302 -28.41 4.62 0.05
C ASP A 302 -28.23 3.63 -1.11
N ILE A 303 -27.21 2.76 -1.06
CA ILE A 303 -27.00 1.72 -2.07
C ILE A 303 -28.19 0.75 -2.02
N PRO A 304 -28.91 0.51 -3.15
CA PRO A 304 -30.04 -0.41 -3.18
C PRO A 304 -29.66 -1.81 -2.69
N ALA A 305 -30.53 -2.43 -1.92
CA ALA A 305 -30.28 -3.72 -1.28
C ALA A 305 -29.96 -4.86 -2.27
N ASP A 306 -30.59 -4.86 -3.44
CA ASP A 306 -30.32 -5.81 -4.53
C ASP A 306 -28.93 -5.58 -5.17
N THR A 307 -28.51 -4.34 -5.30
CA THR A 307 -27.16 -3.99 -5.73
C THR A 307 -26.13 -4.42 -4.71
N MET A 308 -26.38 -4.15 -3.43
CA MET A 308 -25.48 -4.58 -2.34
C MET A 308 -25.35 -6.11 -2.28
N ALA A 309 -26.42 -6.85 -2.53
CA ALA A 309 -26.36 -8.31 -2.59
C ALA A 309 -25.46 -8.80 -3.74
N LYS A 310 -25.54 -8.17 -4.93
CA LYS A 310 -24.65 -8.47 -6.07
C LYS A 310 -23.21 -8.08 -5.79
N ILE A 311 -22.97 -6.95 -5.12
CA ILE A 311 -21.63 -6.52 -4.71
C ILE A 311 -20.99 -7.56 -3.79
N LYS A 312 -21.73 -8.05 -2.79
CA LYS A 312 -21.23 -9.08 -1.87
C LYS A 312 -20.95 -10.42 -2.56
N GLU A 313 -21.78 -10.81 -3.52
CA GLU A 313 -21.51 -11.99 -4.35
C GLU A 313 -20.23 -11.82 -5.16
N MET A 314 -20.02 -10.65 -5.75
CA MET A 314 -18.83 -10.35 -6.53
C MET A 314 -17.57 -10.25 -5.66
N GLU A 315 -17.67 -9.64 -4.48
CA GLU A 315 -16.59 -9.59 -3.50
C GLU A 315 -16.13 -11.00 -3.11
N ALA A 316 -17.06 -11.93 -2.87
CA ALA A 316 -16.73 -13.32 -2.58
C ALA A 316 -15.98 -14.00 -3.75
N LYS A 317 -16.42 -13.75 -5.00
CA LYS A 317 -15.76 -14.29 -6.20
C LYS A 317 -14.37 -13.69 -6.45
N ILE A 318 -14.15 -12.43 -6.05
CA ILE A 318 -12.83 -11.80 -6.07
C ILE A 318 -11.94 -12.41 -5.00
N ALA A 319 -12.49 -12.67 -3.81
CA ALA A 319 -11.74 -13.22 -2.69
C ALA A 319 -11.28 -14.67 -2.90
N ASP A 320 -12.02 -15.46 -3.67
CA ASP A 320 -11.69 -16.85 -4.03
C ASP A 320 -11.05 -17.03 -5.41
N ASP A 321 -10.66 -15.91 -6.06
CA ASP A 321 -10.06 -15.84 -7.39
C ASP A 321 -10.91 -16.44 -8.54
N SER A 322 -12.22 -16.64 -8.33
CA SER A 322 -13.12 -17.12 -9.39
C SER A 322 -13.57 -16.03 -10.35
N PHE A 323 -13.30 -14.78 -10.04
CA PHE A 323 -13.56 -13.62 -10.89
C PHE A 323 -12.43 -12.60 -10.83
N SER A 324 -12.06 -12.05 -11.99
CA SER A 324 -11.18 -10.88 -12.10
C SER A 324 -11.90 -9.78 -12.90
N PRO A 325 -11.84 -8.51 -12.45
CA PRO A 325 -12.33 -7.37 -13.22
C PRO A 325 -11.75 -7.27 -14.64
N PHE A 326 -10.55 -7.82 -14.84
CA PHE A 326 -9.83 -7.80 -16.12
C PHE A 326 -9.94 -9.13 -16.89
N THR A 327 -11.12 -9.76 -16.83
CA THR A 327 -11.47 -10.88 -17.70
C THR A 327 -12.23 -10.36 -18.93
N GLY A 328 -11.75 -10.70 -20.13
CA GLY A 328 -12.28 -10.23 -21.40
C GLY A 328 -13.62 -10.85 -21.80
N PRO A 329 -14.29 -10.27 -22.80
CA PRO A 329 -13.73 -9.26 -23.72
C PRO A 329 -13.76 -7.83 -23.14
N ILE A 330 -12.64 -7.12 -23.25
CA ILE A 330 -12.51 -5.71 -22.84
C ILE A 330 -11.95 -4.91 -24.01
N ALA A 331 -12.67 -3.87 -24.42
CA ALA A 331 -12.19 -2.91 -25.40
C ALA A 331 -11.43 -1.76 -24.71
N LYS A 332 -10.41 -1.24 -25.38
CA LYS A 332 -9.73 0.00 -24.98
C LYS A 332 -10.55 1.23 -25.34
N ALA A 333 -10.19 2.38 -24.77
CA ALA A 333 -10.85 3.65 -25.03
C ALA A 333 -10.81 4.08 -26.51
N ASP A 334 -9.80 3.67 -27.25
CA ASP A 334 -9.66 3.92 -28.70
C ASP A 334 -10.44 2.93 -29.58
N GLY A 335 -11.15 1.98 -28.97
CA GLY A 335 -11.93 0.94 -29.63
C GLY A 335 -11.15 -0.30 -30.03
N SER A 336 -9.84 -0.34 -29.84
CA SER A 336 -9.03 -1.55 -30.06
C SER A 336 -9.29 -2.60 -28.98
N GLU A 337 -8.90 -3.86 -29.26
CA GLU A 337 -9.00 -4.93 -28.29
C GLU A 337 -7.98 -4.72 -27.15
N GLY A 338 -8.46 -4.74 -25.91
CA GLY A 338 -7.62 -4.69 -24.71
C GLY A 338 -7.40 -6.08 -24.11
N VAL A 339 -8.48 -6.85 -23.94
CA VAL A 339 -8.45 -8.24 -23.46
C VAL A 339 -9.40 -9.08 -24.29
N THR A 340 -8.87 -10.15 -24.88
CA THR A 340 -9.64 -11.08 -25.70
C THR A 340 -10.70 -11.83 -24.87
N GLY A 341 -11.83 -12.17 -25.47
CA GLY A 341 -12.92 -12.88 -24.80
C GLY A 341 -12.45 -14.18 -24.14
N GLY A 342 -12.74 -14.34 -22.85
CA GLY A 342 -12.35 -15.50 -22.04
C GLY A 342 -10.91 -15.48 -21.53
N ALA A 343 -10.07 -14.52 -21.94
CA ALA A 343 -8.76 -14.32 -21.34
C ALA A 343 -8.86 -13.46 -20.07
N THR A 344 -7.97 -13.67 -19.12
CA THR A 344 -7.82 -12.85 -17.91
C THR A 344 -6.40 -12.30 -17.87
N LEU A 345 -6.24 -11.00 -17.62
CA LEU A 345 -4.91 -10.42 -17.46
C LEU A 345 -4.21 -11.00 -16.23
N SER A 346 -2.94 -11.36 -16.41
CA SER A 346 -2.06 -11.73 -15.31
C SER A 346 -1.69 -10.51 -14.46
N ASP A 347 -1.22 -10.72 -13.23
CA ASP A 347 -0.71 -9.66 -12.36
C ASP A 347 0.40 -8.84 -13.05
N ALA A 348 1.26 -9.49 -13.85
CA ALA A 348 2.32 -8.82 -14.61
C ALA A 348 1.77 -7.86 -15.69
N GLU A 349 0.70 -8.23 -16.37
CA GLU A 349 0.02 -7.37 -17.35
C GLU A 349 -0.74 -6.23 -16.66
N ILE A 350 -1.35 -6.49 -15.51
CA ILE A 350 -2.07 -5.49 -14.72
C ILE A 350 -1.10 -4.40 -14.23
N VAL A 351 0.04 -4.76 -13.65
CA VAL A 351 1.03 -3.78 -13.16
C VAL A 351 1.81 -3.06 -14.27
N ALA A 352 1.62 -3.49 -15.52
CA ALA A 352 2.18 -2.84 -16.71
C ALA A 352 1.15 -2.06 -17.53
N MET A 353 -0.10 -1.94 -17.05
CA MET A 353 -1.20 -1.33 -17.81
C MET A 353 -0.98 0.17 -18.02
N ASP A 354 -1.00 0.60 -19.28
CA ASP A 354 -0.79 1.97 -19.75
C ASP A 354 -1.91 2.48 -20.66
N TRP A 355 -3.10 1.90 -20.56
CA TRP A 355 -4.25 2.23 -21.39
C TRP A 355 -5.55 2.27 -20.59
N HIS A 356 -6.53 3.01 -21.08
CA HIS A 356 -7.88 3.06 -20.52
C HIS A 356 -8.84 2.10 -21.22
N VAL A 357 -9.79 1.56 -20.45
CA VAL A 357 -10.93 0.79 -20.97
C VAL A 357 -11.93 1.72 -21.67
N LYS A 358 -12.74 1.17 -22.59
CA LYS A 358 -13.87 1.87 -23.19
C LYS A 358 -14.84 2.34 -22.10
N GLY A 359 -15.25 3.60 -22.19
CA GLY A 359 -16.08 4.29 -21.19
C GLY A 359 -15.29 5.28 -20.35
N VAL A 360 -13.96 5.21 -20.33
CA VAL A 360 -13.13 6.31 -19.83
C VAL A 360 -12.99 7.36 -20.92
N ALA A 361 -13.58 8.54 -20.70
CA ALA A 361 -13.67 9.61 -21.72
C ALA A 361 -12.39 10.45 -21.82
N SER A 362 -11.56 10.48 -20.76
CA SER A 362 -10.33 11.30 -20.72
C SER A 362 -9.13 10.50 -21.22
N PRO A 363 -8.26 11.09 -22.08
CA PRO A 363 -7.02 10.44 -22.48
C PRO A 363 -6.03 10.38 -21.30
N LEU A 364 -5.06 9.47 -21.40
CA LEU A 364 -3.91 9.49 -20.50
C LEU A 364 -3.03 10.72 -20.81
N PRO A 365 -2.43 11.36 -19.79
CA PRO A 365 -1.45 12.42 -20.01
C PRO A 365 -0.25 11.88 -20.80
N LYS A 366 0.33 12.75 -21.65
CA LYS A 366 1.47 12.43 -22.52
C LYS A 366 2.79 12.55 -21.76
#